data_652245c2f9ab0fb5c62d39e3d14dc227
#
_entry.id   652245c2f9ab0fb5c62d39e3d14dc227
#
_cell.length_a   1.000
_cell.length_b   1.000
_cell.length_c   1.000
_cell.angle_alpha   90.00
_cell.angle_beta   90.00
_cell.angle_gamma   90.00
#
_symmetry.space_group_name_H-M   'P 1'
#
loop_
_entity.id
_entity.type
_entity.pdbx_description
1 polymer ?
#
loop_
_entity_poly.entity_id
_entity_poly.type
_entity_poly.pdbx_seq_one_letter_code
_entity_poly.pdbx_strand_id
1 'polypeptide(L)'
;LYHANFELFNIYIFPGGFIGVDIFFVITGFLITTILLEEYNNNQSINILNFYERRVRRLIPALLVIILLGTILSYIVLDPTKLKHFSESVFASLGFIANIYFHYFGNIYGTETALMKPLLHLWSLGVEEQFYIILPIGLLIVLKYFNRFSYLLLALVFTLSLSFAYYASSKHVMFNFWMLPSRAWEVLAGSIVAFYLIKYKITSNEI
;
A
#
# COMPACT_ATOMS: atom_id res chain seq x y z
N LEU A 1 15.88 -8.13 1.32
CA LEU A 1 16.64 -9.22 0.64
C LEU A 1 16.80 -8.92 -0.85
N TYR A 2 15.76 -8.52 -1.59
CA TYR A 2 15.85 -8.15 -2.99
C TYR A 2 16.89 -7.06 -3.27
N HIS A 3 16.90 -6.00 -2.47
CA HIS A 3 17.86 -4.88 -2.61
C HIS A 3 19.29 -5.22 -2.16
N ALA A 4 19.49 -6.35 -1.49
CA ALA A 4 20.81 -6.76 -1.05
C ALA A 4 21.61 -7.51 -2.12
N ASN A 5 21.03 -7.75 -3.32
CA ASN A 5 21.66 -8.43 -4.45
C ASN A 5 22.44 -9.68 -4.02
N PHE A 6 21.79 -10.54 -3.24
CA PHE A 6 22.45 -11.79 -2.81
C PHE A 6 22.67 -12.71 -4.02
N GLU A 7 23.91 -12.75 -4.47
CA GLU A 7 24.39 -13.69 -5.48
C GLU A 7 25.09 -14.88 -4.80
N LEU A 8 24.65 -16.09 -5.11
CA LEU A 8 25.36 -17.31 -4.78
C LEU A 8 25.68 -18.06 -6.07
N PHE A 9 26.95 -18.33 -6.33
CA PHE A 9 27.41 -18.99 -7.56
C PHE A 9 26.96 -18.30 -8.87
N ASN A 10 26.99 -16.96 -8.93
CA ASN A 10 26.50 -16.14 -10.06
C ASN A 10 24.98 -16.29 -10.35
N ILE A 11 24.19 -16.77 -9.39
CA ILE A 11 22.73 -16.86 -9.50
C ILE A 11 22.13 -15.89 -8.49
N TYR A 12 21.26 -14.99 -8.98
CA TYR A 12 20.44 -14.14 -8.11
C TYR A 12 19.43 -15.01 -7.37
N ILE A 13 19.53 -15.06 -6.02
CA ILE A 13 18.66 -15.93 -5.21
C ILE A 13 17.22 -15.41 -5.17
N PHE A 14 17.01 -14.10 -5.29
CA PHE A 14 15.70 -13.46 -5.19
C PHE A 14 15.40 -12.50 -6.34
N PRO A 15 15.39 -12.94 -7.62
CA PRO A 15 15.15 -12.04 -8.76
C PRO A 15 13.72 -11.45 -8.79
N GLY A 16 12.76 -12.12 -8.13
CA GLY A 16 11.34 -11.70 -8.07
C GLY A 16 10.93 -10.99 -6.79
N GLY A 17 11.87 -10.50 -5.96
CA GLY A 17 11.56 -9.91 -4.66
C GLY A 17 10.65 -8.66 -4.70
N PHE A 18 10.54 -7.99 -5.86
CA PHE A 18 9.62 -6.86 -6.07
C PHE A 18 8.14 -7.27 -5.98
N ILE A 19 7.80 -8.54 -6.30
CA ILE A 19 6.43 -9.09 -6.18
C ILE A 19 5.96 -9.09 -4.71
N GLY A 20 6.88 -9.05 -3.76
CA GLY A 20 6.56 -8.99 -2.34
C GLY A 20 5.66 -7.82 -1.95
N VAL A 21 5.77 -6.67 -2.63
CA VAL A 21 4.91 -5.50 -2.39
C VAL A 21 3.50 -5.76 -2.89
N ASP A 22 3.35 -6.37 -4.06
CA ASP A 22 2.04 -6.69 -4.65
C ASP A 22 1.31 -7.71 -3.78
N ILE A 23 2.00 -8.76 -3.32
CA ILE A 23 1.46 -9.74 -2.36
C ILE A 23 1.05 -9.06 -1.05
N PHE A 24 1.88 -8.15 -0.55
CA PHE A 24 1.60 -7.39 0.66
C PHE A 24 0.30 -6.56 0.51
N PHE A 25 0.10 -5.88 -0.62
CA PHE A 25 -1.13 -5.14 -0.90
C PHE A 25 -2.37 -6.05 -0.96
N VAL A 26 -2.27 -7.24 -1.55
CA VAL A 26 -3.37 -8.22 -1.55
C VAL A 26 -3.71 -8.66 -0.13
N ILE A 27 -2.70 -9.01 0.69
CA ILE A 27 -2.91 -9.44 2.08
C ILE A 27 -3.54 -8.31 2.91
N THR A 28 -3.06 -7.08 2.78
CA THR A 28 -3.62 -5.95 3.52
C THR A 28 -5.05 -5.64 3.11
N GLY A 29 -5.38 -5.72 1.83
CA GLY A 29 -6.75 -5.61 1.32
C GLY A 29 -7.67 -6.66 1.90
N PHE A 30 -7.22 -7.91 1.95
CA PHE A 30 -7.95 -9.02 2.56
C PHE A 30 -8.22 -8.77 4.05
N LEU A 31 -7.18 -8.49 4.83
CA LEU A 31 -7.29 -8.31 6.29
C LEU A 31 -8.20 -7.13 6.67
N ILE A 32 -8.02 -5.98 6.03
CA ILE A 32 -8.82 -4.79 6.34
C ILE A 32 -10.28 -4.99 5.98
N THR A 33 -10.54 -5.54 4.79
CA THR A 33 -11.92 -5.79 4.36
C THR A 33 -12.61 -6.81 5.28
N THR A 34 -11.89 -7.85 5.72
CA THR A 34 -12.39 -8.81 6.69
C THR A 34 -12.82 -8.12 7.99
N ILE A 35 -11.93 -7.31 8.58
CA ILE A 35 -12.21 -6.58 9.82
C ILE A 35 -13.44 -5.66 9.68
N LEU A 36 -13.52 -4.91 8.57
CA LEU A 36 -14.62 -3.97 8.34
C LEU A 36 -15.96 -4.69 8.09
N LEU A 37 -15.95 -5.81 7.37
CA LEU A 37 -17.14 -6.61 7.12
C LEU A 37 -17.65 -7.31 8.39
N GLU A 38 -16.75 -7.86 9.19
CA GLU A 38 -17.11 -8.45 10.48
C GLU A 38 -17.70 -7.41 11.42
N GLU A 39 -17.11 -6.22 11.51
CA GLU A 39 -17.64 -5.11 12.31
C GLU A 39 -19.04 -4.69 11.81
N TYR A 40 -19.21 -4.57 10.49
CA TYR A 40 -20.50 -4.21 9.89
C TYR A 40 -21.55 -5.29 10.13
N ASN A 41 -21.22 -6.58 9.99
CA ASN A 41 -22.15 -7.67 10.22
C ASN A 41 -22.62 -7.74 11.68
N ASN A 42 -21.74 -7.45 12.64
CA ASN A 42 -22.05 -7.48 14.06
C ASN A 42 -22.83 -6.24 14.53
N ASN A 43 -22.47 -5.05 14.04
CA ASN A 43 -22.96 -3.78 14.58
C ASN A 43 -23.85 -3.00 13.59
N GLN A 44 -24.04 -3.48 12.34
CA GLN A 44 -24.68 -2.76 11.23
C GLN A 44 -24.09 -1.37 10.96
N SER A 45 -22.87 -1.15 11.44
CA SER A 45 -22.12 0.11 11.30
C SER A 45 -20.63 -0.16 11.39
N ILE A 46 -19.82 0.73 10.80
CA ILE A 46 -18.35 0.72 10.90
C ILE A 46 -17.95 1.94 11.72
N ASN A 47 -17.22 1.74 12.81
CA ASN A 47 -16.67 2.84 13.59
C ASN A 47 -15.33 3.30 12.99
N ILE A 48 -15.43 4.23 12.05
CA ILE A 48 -14.30 4.76 11.30
C ILE A 48 -13.24 5.38 12.22
N LEU A 49 -13.64 6.09 13.29
CA LEU A 49 -12.70 6.70 14.23
C LEU A 49 -11.88 5.65 14.97
N ASN A 50 -12.52 4.61 15.52
CA ASN A 50 -11.83 3.51 16.18
C ASN A 50 -10.90 2.75 15.22
N PHE A 51 -11.30 2.61 13.97
CA PHE A 51 -10.47 1.99 12.94
C PHE A 51 -9.17 2.78 12.75
N TYR A 52 -9.24 4.10 12.54
CA TYR A 52 -8.04 4.92 12.36
C TYR A 52 -7.21 5.04 13.64
N GLU A 53 -7.84 5.14 14.81
CA GLU A 53 -7.11 5.18 16.07
C GLU A 53 -6.21 3.95 16.26
N ARG A 54 -6.75 2.75 16.04
CA ARG A 54 -5.97 1.49 16.11
C ARG A 54 -4.80 1.47 15.13
N ARG A 55 -5.00 2.00 13.91
CA ARG A 55 -3.95 2.06 12.91
C ARG A 55 -2.86 3.05 13.26
N VAL A 56 -3.23 4.27 13.63
CA VAL A 56 -2.28 5.31 14.04
C VAL A 56 -1.40 4.83 15.20
N ARG A 57 -2.00 4.23 16.22
CA ARG A 57 -1.26 3.66 17.36
C ARG A 57 -0.28 2.56 16.95
N ARG A 58 -0.56 1.82 15.89
CA ARG A 58 0.30 0.75 15.38
C ARG A 58 1.41 1.28 14.46
N LEU A 59 1.09 2.23 13.58
CA LEU A 59 2.00 2.67 12.52
C LEU A 59 2.96 3.78 12.96
N ILE A 60 2.45 4.78 13.67
CA ILE A 60 3.25 5.96 14.01
C ILE A 60 4.51 5.63 14.80
N PRO A 61 4.50 4.77 15.82
CA PRO A 61 5.74 4.46 16.56
C PRO A 61 6.84 3.88 15.66
N ALA A 62 6.49 2.92 14.78
CA ALA A 62 7.45 2.31 13.87
C ALA A 62 7.96 3.32 12.83
N LEU A 63 7.07 4.13 12.27
CA LEU A 63 7.41 5.18 11.31
C LEU A 63 8.38 6.20 11.91
N LEU A 64 8.12 6.67 13.14
CA LEU A 64 8.98 7.63 13.82
C LEU A 64 10.37 7.05 14.11
N VAL A 65 10.48 5.77 14.50
CA VAL A 65 11.78 5.11 14.70
C VAL A 65 12.56 5.05 13.39
N ILE A 66 11.92 4.66 12.28
CA ILE A 66 12.58 4.60 10.97
C ILE A 66 13.03 5.98 10.51
N ILE A 67 12.20 7.01 10.69
CA ILE A 67 12.56 8.39 10.34
C ILE A 67 13.71 8.89 11.20
N LEU A 68 13.69 8.64 12.51
CA LEU A 68 14.76 9.05 13.43
C LEU A 68 16.09 8.41 13.05
N LEU A 69 16.12 7.08 12.88
CA LEU A 69 17.33 6.38 12.46
C LEU A 69 17.82 6.83 11.08
N GLY A 70 16.88 6.98 10.13
CA GLY A 70 17.18 7.52 8.80
C GLY A 70 17.76 8.92 8.86
N THR A 71 17.26 9.79 9.75
CA THR A 71 17.76 11.16 9.91
C THR A 71 19.18 11.17 10.44
N ILE A 72 19.48 10.39 11.47
CA ILE A 72 20.83 10.29 12.03
C ILE A 72 21.83 9.80 10.97
N LEU A 73 21.51 8.73 10.26
CA LEU A 73 22.36 8.17 9.22
C LEU A 73 22.53 9.13 8.04
N SER A 74 21.46 9.77 7.59
CA SER A 74 21.48 10.72 6.49
C SER A 74 22.33 11.94 6.81
N TYR A 75 22.27 12.45 8.03
CA TYR A 75 23.09 13.58 8.48
C TYR A 75 24.60 13.27 8.42
N ILE A 76 24.99 12.03 8.67
CA ILE A 76 26.40 11.62 8.64
C ILE A 76 26.91 11.37 7.21
N VAL A 77 26.03 10.84 6.32
CA VAL A 77 26.45 10.28 5.03
C VAL A 77 26.14 11.18 3.83
N LEU A 78 25.03 11.94 3.90
CA LEU A 78 24.54 12.69 2.75
C LEU A 78 25.18 14.08 2.65
N ASP A 79 25.41 14.51 1.41
CA ASP A 79 25.76 15.89 1.11
C ASP A 79 24.59 16.86 1.34
N PRO A 80 24.80 18.17 1.47
CA PRO A 80 23.74 19.14 1.78
C PRO A 80 22.55 19.11 0.81
N THR A 81 22.78 18.87 -0.48
CA THR A 81 21.72 18.81 -1.49
C THR A 81 20.85 17.59 -1.29
N LYS A 82 21.46 16.42 -1.09
CA LYS A 82 20.73 15.17 -0.81
C LYS A 82 20.03 15.22 0.55
N LEU A 83 20.63 15.88 1.54
CA LEU A 83 20.03 16.06 2.86
C LEU A 83 18.74 16.91 2.78
N LYS A 84 18.70 17.93 1.90
CA LYS A 84 17.46 18.68 1.63
C LYS A 84 16.37 17.75 1.08
N HIS A 85 16.67 16.96 0.04
CA HIS A 85 15.71 16.00 -0.51
C HIS A 85 15.28 14.92 0.49
N PHE A 86 16.21 14.49 1.37
CA PHE A 86 15.87 13.62 2.48
C PHE A 86 14.83 14.28 3.40
N SER A 87 15.06 15.54 3.82
CA SER A 87 14.14 16.28 4.68
C SER A 87 12.75 16.43 4.05
N GLU A 88 12.66 16.74 2.76
CA GLU A 88 11.40 16.77 2.01
C GLU A 88 10.70 15.42 2.03
N SER A 89 11.45 14.33 1.85
CA SER A 89 10.90 12.96 1.91
C SER A 89 10.40 12.57 3.31
N VAL A 90 10.99 13.12 4.39
CA VAL A 90 10.49 12.95 5.77
C VAL A 90 9.09 13.54 5.90
N PHE A 91 8.89 14.80 5.47
CA PHE A 91 7.56 15.43 5.51
C PHE A 91 6.54 14.68 4.66
N ALA A 92 6.92 14.25 3.47
CA ALA A 92 6.06 13.45 2.60
C ALA A 92 5.68 12.09 3.24
N SER A 93 6.62 11.47 3.95
CA SER A 93 6.38 10.19 4.66
C SER A 93 5.45 10.37 5.87
N LEU A 94 5.62 11.43 6.65
CA LEU A 94 4.72 11.76 7.76
C LEU A 94 3.30 12.09 7.29
N GLY A 95 3.16 12.68 6.09
CA GLY A 95 1.87 12.96 5.45
C GLY A 95 1.28 11.79 4.67
N PHE A 96 1.92 10.61 4.65
CA PHE A 96 1.53 9.45 3.83
C PHE A 96 1.39 9.76 2.33
N ILE A 97 2.18 10.71 1.83
CA ILE A 97 2.27 11.09 0.41
C ILE A 97 3.65 10.85 -0.19
N ALA A 98 4.43 9.96 0.42
CA ALA A 98 5.79 9.63 -0.04
C ALA A 98 5.79 9.09 -1.48
N ASN A 99 4.77 8.32 -1.87
CA ASN A 99 4.59 7.84 -3.24
C ASN A 99 4.46 8.99 -4.25
N ILE A 100 3.71 10.05 -3.91
CA ILE A 100 3.54 11.24 -4.75
C ILE A 100 4.86 12.01 -4.83
N TYR A 101 5.53 12.22 -3.69
CA TYR A 101 6.84 12.87 -3.66
C TYR A 101 7.86 12.14 -4.54
N PHE A 102 7.99 10.82 -4.40
CA PHE A 102 8.94 10.05 -5.18
C PHE A 102 8.55 9.90 -6.65
N HIS A 103 7.29 10.02 -7.01
CA HIS A 103 6.86 10.11 -8.40
C HIS A 103 7.44 11.33 -9.11
N TYR A 104 7.42 12.50 -8.47
CA TYR A 104 7.90 13.75 -9.07
C TYR A 104 9.40 13.97 -8.89
N PHE A 105 9.97 13.58 -7.76
CA PHE A 105 11.35 13.86 -7.36
C PHE A 105 12.20 12.59 -7.22
N GLY A 106 11.59 11.41 -7.41
CA GLY A 106 12.27 10.12 -7.43
C GLY A 106 12.85 9.83 -8.81
N ASN A 107 13.95 9.10 -8.85
CA ASN A 107 14.43 8.47 -10.07
C ASN A 107 13.75 7.09 -10.22
N ILE A 108 13.98 6.42 -11.36
CA ILE A 108 13.49 5.06 -11.58
C ILE A 108 13.89 4.18 -10.39
N TYR A 109 12.93 3.46 -9.82
CA TYR A 109 13.15 2.57 -8.69
C TYR A 109 14.21 1.50 -9.05
N GLY A 110 15.17 1.26 -8.13
CA GLY A 110 16.26 0.30 -8.37
C GLY A 110 17.51 0.86 -9.05
N THR A 111 17.55 2.15 -9.43
CA THR A 111 18.77 2.81 -9.92
C THR A 111 19.71 3.15 -8.76
N GLU A 112 21.01 3.40 -9.05
CA GLU A 112 21.98 3.83 -8.04
C GLU A 112 21.53 5.08 -7.28
N THR A 113 20.92 6.04 -7.98
CA THR A 113 20.36 7.23 -7.36
C THR A 113 19.19 6.94 -6.42
N ALA A 114 18.44 5.85 -6.63
CA ALA A 114 17.40 5.41 -5.73
C ALA A 114 17.98 4.82 -4.43
N LEU A 115 19.14 4.16 -4.48
CA LEU A 115 19.83 3.62 -3.32
C LEU A 115 20.28 4.71 -2.33
N MET A 116 20.46 5.95 -2.82
CA MET A 116 20.80 7.12 -2.00
C MET A 116 19.58 7.79 -1.34
N LYS A 117 18.41 7.17 -1.39
CA LYS A 117 17.15 7.68 -0.80
C LYS A 117 16.68 6.78 0.35
N PRO A 118 17.11 7.03 1.60
CA PRO A 118 16.87 6.13 2.73
C PRO A 118 15.39 5.83 3.00
N LEU A 119 14.48 6.77 2.75
CA LEU A 119 13.04 6.62 2.98
C LEU A 119 12.26 6.18 1.74
N LEU A 120 12.95 5.80 0.66
CA LEU A 120 12.29 5.42 -0.60
C LEU A 120 11.24 4.32 -0.40
N HIS A 121 11.54 3.33 0.43
CA HIS A 121 10.64 2.21 0.73
C HIS A 121 9.29 2.62 1.36
N LEU A 122 9.18 3.83 1.94
CA LEU A 122 7.93 4.33 2.53
C LEU A 122 6.87 4.73 1.49
N TRP A 123 7.21 4.68 0.19
CA TRP A 123 6.24 4.92 -0.87
C TRP A 123 5.05 3.94 -0.82
N SER A 124 5.32 2.67 -0.55
CA SER A 124 4.28 1.64 -0.47
C SER A 124 3.34 1.88 0.72
N LEU A 125 3.88 2.35 1.86
CA LEU A 125 3.08 2.78 3.00
C LEU A 125 2.16 3.95 2.63
N GLY A 126 2.64 4.92 1.83
CA GLY A 126 1.81 6.02 1.33
C GLY A 126 0.61 5.52 0.52
N VAL A 127 0.82 4.61 -0.44
CA VAL A 127 -0.25 4.00 -1.24
C VAL A 127 -1.23 3.24 -0.34
N GLU A 128 -0.72 2.47 0.61
CA GLU A 128 -1.52 1.67 1.55
C GLU A 128 -2.43 2.56 2.41
N GLU A 129 -1.90 3.62 3.01
CA GLU A 129 -2.68 4.50 3.88
C GLU A 129 -3.72 5.34 3.10
N GLN A 130 -3.41 5.75 1.87
CA GLN A 130 -4.39 6.37 0.98
C GLN A 130 -5.57 5.42 0.69
N PHE A 131 -5.28 4.14 0.46
CA PHE A 131 -6.32 3.14 0.27
C PHE A 131 -7.15 2.95 1.54
N TYR A 132 -6.54 2.95 2.72
CA TYR A 132 -7.23 2.82 3.99
C TYR A 132 -8.11 4.02 4.35
N ILE A 133 -7.87 5.18 3.76
CA ILE A 133 -8.78 6.31 3.86
C ILE A 133 -10.02 6.06 3.00
N ILE A 134 -9.83 5.56 1.80
CA ILE A 134 -10.91 5.42 0.81
C ILE A 134 -11.79 4.19 1.09
N LEU A 135 -11.17 3.05 1.44
CA LEU A 135 -11.87 1.77 1.55
C LEU A 135 -12.97 1.74 2.62
N PRO A 136 -12.75 2.16 3.89
CA PRO A 136 -13.80 2.08 4.91
C PRO A 136 -15.01 2.94 4.58
N ILE A 137 -14.77 4.13 4.02
CA ILE A 137 -15.83 5.06 3.61
C ILE A 137 -16.59 4.49 2.42
N GLY A 138 -15.88 4.03 1.39
CA GLY A 138 -16.47 3.41 0.20
C GLY A 138 -17.27 2.15 0.56
N LEU A 139 -16.71 1.30 1.41
CA LEU A 139 -17.36 0.08 1.86
C LEU A 139 -18.65 0.36 2.64
N LEU A 140 -18.60 1.33 3.55
CA LEU A 140 -19.78 1.75 4.33
C LEU A 140 -20.90 2.25 3.41
N ILE A 141 -20.58 3.08 2.42
CA ILE A 141 -21.54 3.58 1.42
C ILE A 141 -22.13 2.41 0.63
N VAL A 142 -21.28 1.50 0.14
CA VAL A 142 -21.70 0.36 -0.68
C VAL A 142 -22.59 -0.59 0.15
N LEU A 143 -22.22 -0.91 1.38
CA LEU A 143 -23.01 -1.82 2.23
C LEU A 143 -24.33 -1.20 2.66
N LYS A 144 -24.35 0.11 2.94
CA LYS A 144 -25.58 0.80 3.39
C LYS A 144 -26.57 1.03 2.27
N TYR A 145 -26.13 1.43 1.09
CA TYR A 145 -27.02 1.87 -0.01
C TYR A 145 -27.09 0.86 -1.15
N PHE A 146 -26.07 0.04 -1.37
CA PHE A 146 -25.94 -0.86 -2.52
C PHE A 146 -25.59 -2.30 -2.12
N ASN A 147 -25.99 -2.75 -0.96
CA ASN A 147 -25.61 -4.07 -0.40
C ASN A 147 -25.81 -5.22 -1.42
N ARG A 148 -26.94 -5.20 -2.16
CA ARG A 148 -27.23 -6.22 -3.19
C ARG A 148 -26.18 -6.27 -4.30
N PHE A 149 -25.59 -5.12 -4.64
CA PHE A 149 -24.62 -4.96 -5.73
C PHE A 149 -23.19 -4.80 -5.23
N SER A 150 -22.94 -4.98 -3.94
CA SER A 150 -21.62 -4.74 -3.31
C SER A 150 -20.47 -5.48 -4.01
N TYR A 151 -20.68 -6.77 -4.30
CA TYR A 151 -19.70 -7.59 -5.02
C TYR A 151 -19.47 -7.10 -6.44
N LEU A 152 -20.54 -6.75 -7.16
CA LEU A 152 -20.44 -6.23 -8.53
C LEU A 152 -19.69 -4.89 -8.58
N LEU A 153 -19.96 -4.00 -7.63
CA LEU A 153 -19.27 -2.71 -7.55
C LEU A 153 -17.78 -2.88 -7.23
N LEU A 154 -17.42 -3.79 -6.31
CA LEU A 154 -16.02 -4.11 -6.04
C LEU A 154 -15.33 -4.69 -7.28
N ALA A 155 -15.97 -5.63 -7.96
CA ALA A 155 -15.44 -6.22 -9.20
C ALA A 155 -15.29 -5.17 -10.31
N LEU A 156 -16.21 -4.23 -10.42
CA LEU A 156 -16.14 -3.11 -11.37
C LEU A 156 -14.92 -2.21 -11.08
N VAL A 157 -14.75 -1.78 -9.83
CA VAL A 157 -13.60 -0.93 -9.45
C VAL A 157 -12.28 -1.67 -9.63
N PHE A 158 -12.23 -2.95 -9.29
CA PHE A 158 -11.10 -3.83 -9.54
C PHE A 158 -10.74 -3.88 -11.03
N THR A 159 -11.71 -4.16 -11.92
CA THR A 159 -11.47 -4.26 -13.35
C THR A 159 -11.08 -2.92 -13.96
N LEU A 160 -11.64 -1.82 -13.50
CA LEU A 160 -11.24 -0.47 -13.93
C LEU A 160 -9.79 -0.16 -13.54
N SER A 161 -9.40 -0.44 -12.29
CA SER A 161 -8.02 -0.23 -11.81
C SER A 161 -7.03 -1.12 -12.57
N LEU A 162 -7.35 -2.39 -12.79
CA LEU A 162 -6.51 -3.32 -13.53
C LEU A 162 -6.35 -2.91 -15.01
N SER A 163 -7.45 -2.51 -15.65
CA SER A 163 -7.42 -2.01 -17.04
C SER A 163 -6.59 -0.73 -17.15
N PHE A 164 -6.72 0.17 -16.17
CA PHE A 164 -5.92 1.37 -16.09
C PHE A 164 -4.43 1.05 -15.87
N ALA A 165 -4.11 0.11 -14.99
CA ALA A 165 -2.74 -0.35 -14.77
C ALA A 165 -2.12 -0.94 -16.04
N TYR A 166 -2.87 -1.75 -16.78
CA TYR A 166 -2.45 -2.28 -18.07
C TYR A 166 -2.18 -1.17 -19.09
N TYR A 167 -3.06 -0.20 -19.23
CA TYR A 167 -2.85 0.96 -20.10
C TYR A 167 -1.63 1.78 -19.68
N ALA A 168 -1.52 2.09 -18.38
CA ALA A 168 -0.45 2.91 -17.82
C ALA A 168 0.92 2.22 -17.89
N SER A 169 0.97 0.88 -17.92
CA SER A 169 2.22 0.12 -18.01
C SER A 169 3.02 0.42 -19.27
N SER A 170 2.35 0.77 -20.36
CA SER A 170 2.99 1.08 -21.65
C SER A 170 3.19 2.58 -21.90
N LYS A 171 2.37 3.44 -21.31
CA LYS A 171 2.35 4.89 -21.59
C LYS A 171 2.87 5.76 -20.45
N HIS A 172 2.66 5.32 -19.21
CA HIS A 172 2.93 6.10 -17.99
C HIS A 172 3.55 5.22 -16.90
N VAL A 173 4.69 4.58 -17.20
CA VAL A 173 5.35 3.57 -16.33
C VAL A 173 5.58 4.10 -14.90
N MET A 174 6.07 5.35 -14.79
CA MET A 174 6.31 5.96 -13.47
C MET A 174 5.01 6.17 -12.68
N PHE A 175 3.95 6.63 -13.33
CA PHE A 175 2.64 6.77 -12.70
C PHE A 175 2.11 5.40 -12.26
N ASN A 176 2.23 4.40 -13.14
CA ASN A 176 1.79 3.03 -12.87
C ASN A 176 2.46 2.42 -11.64
N PHE A 177 3.72 2.72 -11.43
CA PHE A 177 4.48 2.21 -10.28
C PHE A 177 4.10 2.89 -8.95
N TRP A 178 3.96 4.23 -8.95
CA TRP A 178 3.87 5.02 -7.73
C TRP A 178 2.44 5.31 -7.24
N MET A 179 1.45 5.29 -8.13
CA MET A 179 0.14 5.86 -7.84
C MET A 179 -0.93 4.84 -7.48
N LEU A 180 -1.78 5.21 -6.53
CA LEU A 180 -2.87 4.37 -6.04
C LEU A 180 -3.83 3.87 -7.14
N PRO A 181 -4.29 4.68 -8.12
CA PRO A 181 -5.26 4.20 -9.12
C PRO A 181 -4.81 2.98 -9.91
N SER A 182 -3.52 2.86 -10.19
CA SER A 182 -2.92 1.76 -10.92
C SER A 182 -2.52 0.57 -10.03
N ARG A 183 -2.55 0.75 -8.71
CA ARG A 183 -2.21 -0.27 -7.69
C ARG A 183 -3.44 -0.76 -6.91
N ALA A 184 -4.55 -0.03 -7.00
CA ALA A 184 -5.75 -0.35 -6.22
C ALA A 184 -6.29 -1.76 -6.50
N TRP A 185 -6.11 -2.30 -7.72
CA TRP A 185 -6.53 -3.66 -8.06
C TRP A 185 -5.85 -4.73 -7.19
N GLU A 186 -4.62 -4.54 -6.75
CA GLU A 186 -3.90 -5.46 -5.86
C GLU A 186 -4.61 -5.57 -4.50
N VAL A 187 -4.92 -4.43 -3.90
CA VAL A 187 -5.64 -4.38 -2.62
C VAL A 187 -7.08 -4.85 -2.78
N LEU A 188 -7.75 -4.48 -3.87
CA LEU A 188 -9.12 -4.91 -4.18
C LEU A 188 -9.21 -6.41 -4.46
N ALA A 189 -8.17 -7.05 -5.02
CA ALA A 189 -8.11 -8.49 -5.14
C ALA A 189 -8.29 -9.18 -3.78
N GLY A 190 -7.53 -8.74 -2.78
CA GLY A 190 -7.68 -9.21 -1.40
C GLY A 190 -9.07 -8.92 -0.83
N SER A 191 -9.60 -7.73 -1.09
CA SER A 191 -10.95 -7.33 -0.66
C SER A 191 -12.04 -8.24 -1.24
N ILE A 192 -11.95 -8.61 -2.53
CA ILE A 192 -12.89 -9.51 -3.20
C ILE A 192 -12.87 -10.89 -2.55
N VAL A 193 -11.69 -11.42 -2.24
CA VAL A 193 -11.55 -12.72 -1.54
C VAL A 193 -12.20 -12.65 -0.15
N ALA A 194 -11.95 -11.57 0.63
CA ALA A 194 -12.57 -11.39 1.94
C ALA A 194 -14.11 -11.35 1.84
N PHE A 195 -14.63 -10.61 0.87
CA PHE A 195 -16.08 -10.55 0.62
C PHE A 195 -16.67 -11.92 0.30
N TYR A 196 -16.00 -12.69 -0.56
CA TYR A 196 -16.42 -14.03 -0.93
C TYR A 196 -16.48 -14.95 0.29
N LEU A 197 -15.42 -15.01 1.08
CA LEU A 197 -15.33 -15.90 2.24
C LEU A 197 -16.37 -15.56 3.30
N ILE A 198 -16.58 -14.28 3.60
CA ILE A 198 -17.55 -13.87 4.63
C ILE A 198 -18.98 -14.06 4.15
N LYS A 199 -19.29 -13.72 2.89
CA LYS A 199 -20.65 -13.85 2.36
C LYS A 199 -21.10 -15.30 2.24
N TYR A 200 -20.20 -16.20 1.88
CA TYR A 200 -20.52 -17.62 1.71
C TYR A 200 -20.22 -18.45 2.97
N LYS A 201 -19.86 -17.78 4.11
CA LYS A 201 -19.57 -18.46 5.38
C LYS A 201 -18.65 -19.70 5.23
N ILE A 202 -17.63 -19.59 4.37
CA ILE A 202 -16.55 -20.56 4.35
C ILE A 202 -15.74 -20.29 5.63
N THR A 203 -16.30 -20.75 6.77
CA THR A 203 -15.62 -20.70 8.06
C THR A 203 -14.69 -21.90 8.15
N SER A 204 -13.62 -21.72 8.94
CA SER A 204 -12.55 -22.68 9.24
C SER A 204 -12.98 -24.10 9.71
N ASN A 205 -14.24 -24.42 9.69
CA ASN A 205 -14.76 -25.76 9.97
C ASN A 205 -14.82 -26.67 8.73
N GLU A 206 -14.43 -26.18 7.55
CA GLU A 206 -14.46 -26.94 6.30
C GLU A 206 -13.07 -27.08 5.63
N ILE A 207 -11.97 -26.73 6.36
CA ILE A 207 -10.59 -26.94 5.88
C ILE A 207 -9.88 -27.99 6.73
#